data_33f86115882ede024c378267a61afc69
#
_entry.id   33f86115882ede024c378267a61afc69
#
_cell.length_a   1.000
_cell.length_b   1.000
_cell.length_c   1.000
_cell.angle_alpha   90.00
_cell.angle_beta   90.00
_cell.angle_gamma   90.00
#
_symmetry.space_group_name_H-M   'P 1'
#
loop_
_entity.id
_entity.type
_entity.pdbx_description
1 polymer ?
#
loop_
_entity_poly.entity_id
_entity_poly.type
_entity_poly.pdbx_seq_one_letter_code
_entity_poly.pdbx_strand_id
1 'polypeptide(L)'
;AFDGQPFRTDSWDRPEGGGGISRLIEEGNFFERGGVNFSHVTGKSLPASATAVRPQLAGRAWEAMGVSLVLHPRNPYCPTAHMNVRCFVASKEGEEDVWWFGGGMDLTPYYGQREDVVHFHQTCKDALTPFGEEVYPKYKKWCDDYFFLKHRNEPRGVGGVFFDDLNE
;
A
#
# COMPACT_ATOMS: atom_id res chain seq x y z
N ALA A 1 -2.62 -9.57 -24.88
CA ALA A 1 -2.62 -9.27 -23.45
C ALA A 1 -2.99 -10.56 -22.70
N PHE A 2 -2.41 -10.81 -21.54
CA PHE A 2 -2.69 -12.00 -20.70
C PHE A 2 -4.19 -12.11 -20.40
N ASP A 3 -4.88 -10.99 -20.18
CA ASP A 3 -6.27 -10.95 -19.74
C ASP A 3 -7.28 -10.67 -20.86
N GLY A 4 -6.85 -10.65 -22.10
CA GLY A 4 -7.72 -10.34 -23.26
C GLY A 4 -8.10 -8.87 -23.40
N GLN A 5 -7.92 -8.08 -22.34
CA GLN A 5 -8.18 -6.62 -22.32
C GLN A 5 -6.90 -5.84 -22.05
N PRO A 6 -6.69 -4.67 -22.68
CA PRO A 6 -5.61 -3.76 -22.31
C PRO A 6 -5.94 -3.01 -21.02
N PHE A 7 -4.90 -2.58 -20.30
CA PHE A 7 -5.09 -1.61 -19.25
C PHE A 7 -5.44 -0.23 -19.85
N ARG A 8 -6.55 0.36 -19.41
CA ARG A 8 -6.86 1.74 -19.65
C ARG A 8 -5.95 2.62 -18.79
N THR A 9 -5.27 3.57 -19.39
CA THR A 9 -4.40 4.52 -18.68
C THR A 9 -5.13 5.83 -18.49
N ASP A 10 -5.10 6.34 -17.27
CA ASP A 10 -5.63 7.65 -16.89
C ASP A 10 -4.53 8.42 -16.15
N SER A 11 -4.17 9.60 -16.69
CA SER A 11 -3.16 10.47 -16.09
C SER A 11 -3.86 11.69 -15.50
N TRP A 12 -3.45 12.10 -14.31
CA TRP A 12 -4.05 13.21 -13.60
C TRP A 12 -2.98 14.09 -12.96
N ASP A 13 -3.26 15.37 -12.87
CA ASP A 13 -2.42 16.36 -12.21
C ASP A 13 -3.20 17.03 -11.07
N ARG A 14 -2.47 17.48 -10.05
CA ARG A 14 -3.01 18.24 -8.92
C ARG A 14 -2.64 19.71 -9.04
N PRO A 15 -3.60 20.63 -8.87
CA PRO A 15 -3.30 22.06 -8.83
C PRO A 15 -2.28 22.47 -7.76
N GLU A 16 -2.26 21.74 -6.64
CA GLU A 16 -1.33 21.97 -5.51
C GLU A 16 0.07 21.42 -5.75
N GLY A 17 0.25 20.59 -6.77
CA GLY A 17 1.52 20.02 -7.19
C GLY A 17 1.54 18.51 -7.27
N GLY A 18 2.23 18.02 -8.30
CA GLY A 18 2.35 16.60 -8.59
C GLY A 18 1.16 16.02 -9.35
N GLY A 19 1.14 14.71 -9.48
CA GLY A 19 0.13 13.98 -10.24
C GLY A 19 0.30 12.47 -10.10
N GLY A 20 -0.29 11.75 -11.03
CA GLY A 20 -0.19 10.30 -11.05
C GLY A 20 -0.70 9.68 -12.35
N ILE A 21 -0.55 8.36 -12.40
CA ILE A 21 -1.00 7.53 -13.50
C ILE A 21 -1.75 6.34 -12.92
N SER A 22 -3.02 6.23 -13.25
CA SER A 22 -3.84 5.06 -12.93
C SER A 22 -3.93 4.15 -14.15
N ARG A 23 -3.74 2.86 -13.94
CA ARG A 23 -3.94 1.84 -14.96
C ARG A 23 -5.02 0.88 -14.48
N LEU A 24 -6.12 0.85 -15.20
CA LEU A 24 -7.32 0.09 -14.84
C LEU A 24 -7.60 -0.99 -15.87
N ILE A 25 -7.97 -2.15 -15.40
CA ILE A 25 -8.53 -3.22 -16.19
C ILE A 25 -9.92 -3.56 -15.64
N GLU A 26 -10.89 -3.70 -16.54
CA GLU A 26 -12.28 -4.03 -16.20
C GLU A 26 -12.78 -5.06 -17.21
N GLU A 27 -13.61 -5.98 -16.73
CA GLU A 27 -14.23 -7.01 -17.55
C GLU A 27 -13.22 -7.86 -18.36
N GLY A 28 -12.03 -8.09 -17.81
CA GLY A 28 -11.03 -8.98 -18.39
C GLY A 28 -11.42 -10.46 -18.27
N ASN A 29 -10.69 -11.33 -18.93
CA ASN A 29 -10.93 -12.77 -18.87
C ASN A 29 -10.60 -13.37 -17.50
N PHE A 30 -9.58 -12.84 -16.85
CA PHE A 30 -9.11 -13.28 -15.53
C PHE A 30 -9.51 -12.28 -14.44
N PHE A 31 -9.24 -10.98 -14.65
CA PHE A 31 -9.63 -9.95 -13.70
C PHE A 31 -11.02 -9.40 -14.02
N GLU A 32 -11.93 -9.49 -13.08
CA GLU A 32 -13.18 -8.74 -13.13
C GLU A 32 -12.87 -7.24 -13.06
N ARG A 33 -11.96 -6.87 -12.17
CA ARG A 33 -11.48 -5.51 -11.99
C ARG A 33 -10.07 -5.51 -11.41
N GLY A 34 -9.25 -4.59 -11.89
CA GLY A 34 -7.93 -4.36 -11.31
C GLY A 34 -7.49 -2.92 -11.50
N GLY A 35 -6.71 -2.42 -10.56
CA GLY A 35 -6.14 -1.09 -10.64
C GLY A 35 -4.71 -1.08 -10.13
N VAL A 36 -3.84 -0.39 -10.87
CA VAL A 36 -2.49 -0.03 -10.44
C VAL A 36 -2.38 1.48 -10.52
N ASN A 37 -2.05 2.12 -9.42
CA ASN A 37 -1.94 3.56 -9.32
C ASN A 37 -0.53 3.94 -8.88
N PHE A 38 0.16 4.73 -9.70
CA PHE A 38 1.35 5.48 -9.31
C PHE A 38 0.94 6.91 -8.99
N SER A 39 1.46 7.45 -7.90
CA SER A 39 1.30 8.87 -7.56
C SER A 39 2.62 9.46 -7.07
N HIS A 40 2.84 10.71 -7.43
CA HIS A 40 3.88 11.58 -6.86
C HIS A 40 3.24 12.94 -6.64
N VAL A 41 2.99 13.27 -5.42
CA VAL A 41 2.28 14.50 -5.03
C VAL A 41 3.15 15.33 -4.11
N THR A 42 3.03 16.66 -4.25
CA THR A 42 3.86 17.61 -3.50
C THR A 42 3.00 18.66 -2.82
N GLY A 43 3.53 19.31 -1.81
CA GLY A 43 2.87 20.41 -1.14
C GLY A 43 3.87 21.34 -0.46
N LYS A 44 3.51 22.63 -0.36
CA LYS A 44 4.36 23.65 0.24
C LYS A 44 4.39 23.60 1.76
N SER A 45 3.35 23.03 2.36
CA SER A 45 3.21 22.89 3.82
C SER A 45 2.29 21.74 4.17
N LEU A 46 2.48 21.15 5.33
CA LEU A 46 1.60 20.12 5.86
C LEU A 46 0.43 20.74 6.64
N PRO A 47 -0.72 20.06 6.69
CA PRO A 47 -1.85 20.49 7.52
C PRO A 47 -1.46 20.60 9.00
N ALA A 48 -2.10 21.50 9.73
CA ALA A 48 -1.86 21.69 11.16
C ALA A 48 -2.07 20.41 11.99
N SER A 49 -3.00 19.54 11.57
CA SER A 49 -3.23 18.24 12.21
C SER A 49 -2.02 17.29 12.12
N ALA A 50 -1.29 17.32 11.01
CA ALA A 50 -0.08 16.50 10.84
C ALA A 50 1.09 17.06 11.65
N THR A 51 1.25 18.40 11.68
CA THR A 51 2.32 19.06 12.45
C THR A 51 2.08 19.07 13.95
N ALA A 52 0.83 18.96 14.41
CA ALA A 52 0.51 18.79 15.83
C ALA A 52 1.02 17.44 16.39
N VAL A 53 0.98 16.38 15.57
CA VAL A 53 1.51 15.05 15.95
C VAL A 53 3.01 14.96 15.74
N ARG A 54 3.53 15.67 14.72
CA ARG A 54 4.95 15.68 14.33
C ARG A 54 5.47 17.10 14.18
N PRO A 55 5.83 17.77 15.27
CA PRO A 55 6.29 19.19 15.24
C PRO A 55 7.49 19.43 14.33
N GLN A 56 8.37 18.45 14.14
CA GLN A 56 9.53 18.52 13.24
C GLN A 56 9.17 18.70 11.76
N LEU A 57 7.91 18.49 11.39
CA LEU A 57 7.42 18.70 10.02
C LEU A 57 6.90 20.12 9.78
N ALA A 58 6.82 20.94 10.81
CA ALA A 58 6.29 22.30 10.69
C ALA A 58 7.14 23.17 9.76
N GLY A 59 6.49 23.83 8.81
CA GLY A 59 7.16 24.74 7.87
C GLY A 59 7.99 24.03 6.79
N ARG A 60 7.86 22.71 6.64
CA ARG A 60 8.52 21.94 5.57
C ARG A 60 7.62 21.83 4.36
N ALA A 61 8.21 21.96 3.18
CA ALA A 61 7.62 21.43 1.96
C ALA A 61 7.68 19.90 2.01
N TRP A 62 6.80 19.22 1.29
CA TRP A 62 6.74 17.78 1.35
C TRP A 62 6.43 17.17 -0.02
N GLU A 63 6.82 15.94 -0.18
CA GLU A 63 6.44 15.08 -1.28
C GLU A 63 6.10 13.68 -0.78
N ALA A 64 5.13 13.07 -1.42
CA ALA A 64 4.73 11.69 -1.17
C ALA A 64 4.60 10.97 -2.51
N MET A 65 5.24 9.83 -2.61
CA MET A 65 5.21 9.01 -3.82
C MET A 65 4.93 7.57 -3.48
N GLY A 66 4.27 6.88 -4.39
CA GLY A 66 3.98 5.47 -4.16
C GLY A 66 3.30 4.78 -5.32
N VAL A 67 3.30 3.46 -5.21
CA VAL A 67 2.55 2.57 -6.08
C VAL A 67 1.58 1.77 -5.22
N SER A 68 0.34 1.69 -5.66
CA SER A 68 -0.70 0.88 -5.04
C SER A 68 -1.37 0.03 -6.09
N LEU A 69 -1.74 -1.19 -5.75
CA LEU A 69 -2.55 -2.04 -6.62
C LEU A 69 -3.62 -2.78 -5.82
N VAL A 70 -4.74 -3.01 -6.49
CA VAL A 70 -5.78 -3.96 -6.05
C VAL A 70 -6.20 -4.77 -7.26
N LEU A 71 -6.20 -6.09 -7.13
CA LEU A 71 -6.56 -7.02 -8.18
C LEU A 71 -7.71 -7.91 -7.71
N HIS A 72 -8.84 -7.84 -8.42
CA HIS A 72 -10.04 -8.63 -8.17
C HIS A 72 -10.21 -9.68 -9.28
N PRO A 73 -9.84 -10.95 -9.06
CA PRO A 73 -10.10 -12.02 -10.01
C PRO A 73 -11.60 -12.30 -10.16
N ARG A 74 -12.02 -12.76 -11.34
CA ARG A 74 -13.41 -13.22 -11.58
C ARG A 74 -13.74 -14.48 -10.80
N ASN A 75 -12.75 -15.37 -10.69
CA ASN A 75 -12.94 -16.61 -9.95
C ASN A 75 -12.95 -16.31 -8.45
N PRO A 76 -14.07 -16.53 -7.73
CA PRO A 76 -14.16 -16.23 -6.30
C PRO A 76 -13.26 -17.14 -5.42
N TYR A 77 -12.73 -18.21 -5.97
CA TYR A 77 -11.71 -19.03 -5.30
C TYR A 77 -10.29 -18.46 -5.44
N CYS A 78 -10.08 -17.46 -6.32
CA CYS A 78 -8.83 -16.76 -6.43
C CYS A 78 -8.91 -15.47 -5.59
N PRO A 79 -8.04 -15.29 -4.57
CA PRO A 79 -8.15 -14.18 -3.65
C PRO A 79 -7.92 -12.80 -4.29
N THR A 80 -8.60 -11.80 -3.77
CA THR A 80 -8.24 -10.39 -4.03
C THR A 80 -6.91 -10.09 -3.36
N ALA A 81 -5.98 -9.53 -4.13
CA ALA A 81 -4.67 -9.10 -3.64
C ALA A 81 -4.58 -7.57 -3.63
N HIS A 82 -4.04 -7.04 -2.56
CA HIS A 82 -3.70 -5.63 -2.40
C HIS A 82 -2.21 -5.48 -2.08
N MET A 83 -1.58 -4.45 -2.64
CA MET A 83 -0.21 -4.05 -2.31
C MET A 83 -0.10 -2.53 -2.35
N ASN A 84 0.71 -1.99 -1.47
CA ASN A 84 1.13 -0.59 -1.49
C ASN A 84 2.59 -0.47 -1.07
N VAL A 85 3.34 0.39 -1.75
CA VAL A 85 4.67 0.86 -1.33
C VAL A 85 4.70 2.37 -1.51
N ARG A 86 5.11 3.09 -0.47
CA ARG A 86 5.15 4.54 -0.45
C ARG A 86 6.39 5.09 0.21
N CYS A 87 6.79 6.27 -0.23
CA CYS A 87 7.85 7.08 0.37
C CYS A 87 7.30 8.47 0.66
N PHE A 88 7.65 9.02 1.80
CA PHE A 88 7.36 10.40 2.19
C PHE A 88 8.67 11.12 2.50
N VAL A 89 8.78 12.37 2.04
CA VAL A 89 9.92 13.25 2.30
C VAL A 89 9.40 14.63 2.65
N ALA A 90 9.95 15.23 3.70
CA ALA A 90 9.65 16.60 4.10
C ALA A 90 10.96 17.40 4.24
N SER A 91 11.11 18.45 3.42
CA SER A 91 12.34 19.19 3.25
C SER A 91 12.19 20.64 3.68
N LYS A 92 13.26 21.22 4.22
CA LYS A 92 13.36 22.63 4.54
C LYS A 92 14.80 23.10 4.32
N GLU A 93 14.96 24.24 3.68
CA GLU A 93 16.28 24.78 3.37
C GLU A 93 17.14 24.93 4.64
N GLY A 94 18.37 24.39 4.58
CA GLY A 94 19.32 24.41 5.69
C GLY A 94 19.07 23.37 6.80
N GLU A 95 18.08 22.50 6.66
CA GLU A 95 17.81 21.43 7.60
C GLU A 95 17.87 20.07 6.90
N GLU A 96 18.17 18.99 7.63
CA GLU A 96 18.10 17.62 7.11
C GLU A 96 16.66 17.23 6.76
N ASP A 97 16.50 16.44 5.70
CA ASP A 97 15.21 15.92 5.28
C ASP A 97 14.65 14.95 6.32
N VAL A 98 13.36 15.05 6.55
CA VAL A 98 12.60 14.04 7.32
C VAL A 98 11.91 13.13 6.32
N TRP A 99 12.21 11.84 6.35
CA TRP A 99 11.65 10.90 5.40
C TRP A 99 11.34 9.56 6.04
N TRP A 100 10.43 8.81 5.41
CA TRP A 100 10.14 7.42 5.79
C TRP A 100 9.50 6.66 4.64
N PHE A 101 9.59 5.34 4.74
CA PHE A 101 8.85 4.41 3.91
C PHE A 101 7.66 3.84 4.65
N GLY A 102 6.62 3.51 3.89
CA GLY A 102 5.48 2.72 4.34
C GLY A 102 5.03 1.77 3.24
N GLY A 103 4.32 0.74 3.62
CA GLY A 103 3.81 -0.22 2.65
C GLY A 103 3.11 -1.40 3.29
N GLY A 104 2.76 -2.34 2.45
CA GLY A 104 2.16 -3.58 2.86
C GLY A 104 1.57 -4.35 1.69
N MET A 105 1.23 -5.59 1.95
CA MET A 105 0.45 -6.43 1.06
C MET A 105 -0.44 -7.34 1.89
N ASP A 106 -1.65 -7.55 1.42
CA ASP A 106 -2.64 -8.38 2.08
C ASP A 106 -3.54 -9.11 1.10
N LEU A 107 -4.15 -10.19 1.57
CA LEU A 107 -4.97 -11.06 0.77
C LEU A 107 -6.38 -11.13 1.36
N THR A 108 -7.40 -10.94 0.51
CA THR A 108 -8.81 -11.00 0.89
C THR A 108 -9.55 -12.01 0.02
N PRO A 109 -9.62 -13.28 0.43
CA PRO A 109 -10.39 -14.29 -0.29
C PRO A 109 -11.90 -14.13 -0.07
N TYR A 110 -12.71 -14.45 -1.08
CA TYR A 110 -14.15 -14.72 -0.92
C TYR A 110 -14.37 -16.10 -0.33
N TYR A 111 -13.74 -17.11 -0.93
CA TYR A 111 -13.73 -18.48 -0.44
C TYR A 111 -12.29 -18.85 -0.08
N GLY A 112 -12.01 -18.93 1.22
CA GLY A 112 -10.67 -19.18 1.72
C GLY A 112 -10.22 -20.61 1.44
N GLN A 113 -9.04 -20.75 0.83
CA GLN A 113 -8.31 -22.01 0.67
C GLN A 113 -7.09 -21.96 1.59
N ARG A 114 -6.95 -22.97 2.45
CA ARG A 114 -5.87 -22.99 3.45
C ARG A 114 -4.49 -22.95 2.80
N GLU A 115 -4.34 -23.65 1.69
CA GLU A 115 -3.09 -23.74 0.93
C GLU A 115 -2.65 -22.39 0.41
N ASP A 116 -3.57 -21.59 -0.13
CA ASP A 116 -3.30 -20.24 -0.63
C ASP A 116 -2.84 -19.32 0.51
N VAL A 117 -3.51 -19.38 1.65
CA VAL A 117 -3.16 -18.58 2.84
C VAL A 117 -1.78 -18.95 3.36
N VAL A 118 -1.49 -20.25 3.49
CA VAL A 118 -0.18 -20.74 3.94
C VAL A 118 0.91 -20.30 2.96
N HIS A 119 0.69 -20.48 1.66
CA HIS A 119 1.64 -20.07 0.62
C HIS A 119 1.91 -18.56 0.67
N PHE A 120 0.86 -17.74 0.75
CA PHE A 120 0.98 -16.28 0.80
C PHE A 120 1.80 -15.82 2.02
N HIS A 121 1.47 -16.31 3.21
CA HIS A 121 2.17 -15.95 4.43
C HIS A 121 3.60 -16.49 4.45
N GLN A 122 3.85 -17.69 3.91
CA GLN A 122 5.20 -18.21 3.76
C GLN A 122 6.04 -17.34 2.83
N THR A 123 5.47 -16.92 1.69
CA THR A 123 6.14 -16.01 0.75
C THR A 123 6.48 -14.67 1.40
N CYS A 124 5.56 -14.09 2.18
CA CYS A 124 5.83 -12.87 2.95
C CYS A 124 6.96 -13.07 3.97
N LYS A 125 6.95 -14.20 4.67
CA LYS A 125 7.99 -14.54 5.64
C LYS A 125 9.35 -14.70 4.96
N ASP A 126 9.42 -15.47 3.88
CA ASP A 126 10.66 -15.73 3.15
C ASP A 126 11.29 -14.44 2.59
N ALA A 127 10.44 -13.51 2.13
CA ALA A 127 10.89 -12.21 1.63
C ALA A 127 11.47 -11.31 2.74
N LEU A 128 11.00 -11.44 3.98
CA LEU A 128 11.39 -10.58 5.11
C LEU A 128 12.47 -11.19 5.99
N THR A 129 12.61 -12.51 6.04
CA THR A 129 13.61 -13.23 6.86
C THR A 129 15.05 -12.74 6.64
N PRO A 130 15.50 -12.36 5.42
CA PRO A 130 16.85 -11.82 5.24
C PRO A 130 17.13 -10.51 6.01
N PHE A 131 16.10 -9.82 6.47
CA PHE A 131 16.19 -8.57 7.24
C PHE A 131 16.04 -8.78 8.76
N GLY A 132 15.72 -10.01 9.20
CA GLY A 132 15.55 -10.41 10.59
C GLY A 132 14.36 -11.33 10.79
N GLU A 133 14.51 -12.32 11.64
CA GLU A 133 13.46 -13.31 11.96
C GLU A 133 12.22 -12.67 12.61
N GLU A 134 12.40 -11.54 13.32
CA GLU A 134 11.35 -10.77 13.98
C GLU A 134 10.55 -9.87 13.05
N VAL A 135 11.05 -9.59 11.84
CA VAL A 135 10.45 -8.61 10.92
C VAL A 135 9.09 -9.07 10.44
N TYR A 136 8.99 -10.31 9.97
CA TYR A 136 7.70 -10.85 9.51
C TYR A 136 6.64 -10.88 10.63
N PRO A 137 6.86 -11.45 11.82
CA PRO A 137 5.84 -11.46 12.87
C PRO A 137 5.45 -10.04 13.32
N LYS A 138 6.38 -9.09 13.36
CA LYS A 138 6.10 -7.68 13.66
C LYS A 138 5.16 -7.05 12.63
N TYR A 139 5.47 -7.17 11.35
CA TYR A 139 4.66 -6.56 10.29
C TYR A 139 3.34 -7.29 10.04
N LYS A 140 3.32 -8.59 10.26
CA LYS A 140 2.07 -9.37 10.23
C LYS A 140 1.10 -8.91 11.31
N LYS A 141 1.58 -8.79 12.54
CA LYS A 141 0.77 -8.27 13.65
C LYS A 141 0.28 -6.86 13.37
N TRP A 142 1.14 -6.00 12.85
CA TRP A 142 0.77 -4.62 12.51
C TRP A 142 -0.31 -4.58 11.42
N CYS A 143 -0.23 -5.44 10.42
CA CYS A 143 -1.25 -5.59 9.39
C CYS A 143 -2.60 -5.98 9.99
N ASP A 144 -2.62 -6.97 10.89
CA ASP A 144 -3.84 -7.44 11.56
C ASP A 144 -4.50 -6.32 12.37
N ASP A 145 -3.69 -5.55 13.12
CA ASP A 145 -4.18 -4.45 13.96
C ASP A 145 -4.70 -3.26 13.09
N TYR A 146 -3.96 -2.90 12.05
CA TYR A 146 -4.25 -1.75 11.21
C TYR A 146 -5.54 -1.92 10.39
N PHE A 147 -5.76 -3.11 9.85
CA PHE A 147 -6.92 -3.44 9.03
C PHE A 147 -8.05 -4.12 9.81
N PHE A 148 -8.00 -4.12 11.13
CA PHE A 148 -9.03 -4.72 11.96
C PHE A 148 -10.38 -4.01 11.81
N LEU A 149 -11.43 -4.76 11.50
CA LEU A 149 -12.79 -4.27 11.30
C LEU A 149 -13.54 -4.25 12.63
N LYS A 150 -13.39 -3.18 13.38
CA LYS A 150 -13.96 -3.03 14.74
C LYS A 150 -15.47 -3.30 14.80
N HIS A 151 -16.22 -2.87 13.79
CA HIS A 151 -17.67 -3.03 13.72
C HIS A 151 -18.12 -4.48 13.48
N ARG A 152 -17.21 -5.34 13.01
CA ARG A 152 -17.45 -6.76 12.77
C ARG A 152 -16.68 -7.65 13.73
N ASN A 153 -15.75 -7.08 14.49
CA ASN A 153 -14.84 -7.80 15.38
C ASN A 153 -14.04 -8.91 14.66
N GLU A 154 -13.51 -8.59 13.47
CA GLU A 154 -12.74 -9.52 12.66
C GLU A 154 -11.60 -8.81 11.91
N PRO A 155 -10.51 -9.51 11.55
CA PRO A 155 -9.49 -8.98 10.66
C PRO A 155 -10.03 -8.83 9.24
N ARG A 156 -9.43 -7.94 8.43
CA ARG A 156 -9.71 -7.87 6.99
C ARG A 156 -9.01 -9.03 6.28
N GLY A 157 -9.80 -9.91 5.66
CA GLY A 157 -9.27 -11.07 4.93
C GLY A 157 -8.41 -11.98 5.80
N VAL A 158 -7.29 -12.43 5.27
CA VAL A 158 -6.32 -13.28 5.99
C VAL A 158 -5.10 -12.50 6.49
N GLY A 159 -5.14 -11.16 6.34
CA GLY A 159 -4.02 -10.28 6.67
C GLY A 159 -2.89 -10.37 5.64
N GLY A 160 -1.70 -10.11 6.10
CA GLY A 160 -0.49 -10.03 5.31
C GLY A 160 0.60 -9.35 6.10
N VAL A 161 1.26 -8.36 5.51
CA VAL A 161 2.27 -7.53 6.16
C VAL A 161 1.96 -6.05 5.95
N PHE A 162 2.24 -5.25 6.97
CA PHE A 162 2.10 -3.80 6.93
C PHE A 162 3.20 -3.15 7.75
N PHE A 163 3.73 -2.06 7.23
CA PHE A 163 4.70 -1.22 7.92
C PHE A 163 4.50 0.25 7.54
N ASP A 164 4.89 1.12 8.43
CA ASP A 164 4.92 2.57 8.22
C ASP A 164 6.04 3.19 9.02
N ASP A 165 6.38 4.45 8.71
CA ASP A 165 7.38 5.22 9.44
C ASP A 165 8.77 4.56 9.51
N LEU A 166 9.15 3.80 8.48
CA LEU A 166 10.48 3.20 8.40
C LEU A 166 11.47 4.19 7.76
N ASN A 167 12.50 4.55 8.52
CA ASN A 167 13.60 5.43 8.10
C ASN A 167 14.98 4.85 8.44
N GLU A 168 15.07 3.51 8.53
CA GLU A 168 16.29 2.76 8.79
C GLU A 168 16.82 2.10 7.53
#